data_f944df40d542953403f153f9190b17c7
#
_entry.id   f944df40d542953403f153f9190b17c7
#
_cell.length_a   1.000
_cell.length_b   1.000
_cell.length_c   1.000
_cell.angle_alpha   90.00
_cell.angle_beta   90.00
_cell.angle_gamma   90.00
#
_symmetry.space_group_name_H-M   'P 1'
#
loop_
_entity.id
_entity.type
_entity.pdbx_description
1 polymer ?
#
loop_
_entity_poly.entity_id
_entity_poly.type
_entity_poly.pdbx_seq_one_letter_code
_entity_poly.pdbx_strand_id
1 'polypeptide(L)'
;KSAYEEGDKTAVDTLEYKLYLDSRTADILKAKQDYYIATQELNLQLWDDGVVPLELEDDVLPESINTELWNEDIDLASLEYRETVSQVTQVKQLDIEGDRLQLDKRLFKENLKPTIDVKFNPLLRINDNNRFLAYTTDDFKLGAALYYPILNRKTKGELKLIDIEQQQLQLEQKNLLQDLRLYVAALYNNLNSLEEQRSLAAQNEITARQLLEAEYIKFEIGESSLFLLNAREQAKLGYELKKLKTIKEILYNKAEFMFVLQTY
;
A
#
# COMPACT_ATOMS: atom_id res chain seq x y z
N LYS A 1 0.46 15.50 -49.04
CA LYS A 1 0.54 16.85 -49.70
C LYS A 1 0.73 16.69 -51.20
N SER A 2 1.67 15.89 -51.66
CA SER A 2 1.89 15.62 -53.11
C SER A 2 0.65 15.09 -53.82
N ALA A 3 -0.06 14.08 -53.27
CA ALA A 3 -1.26 13.51 -53.86
C ALA A 3 -2.44 14.52 -53.96
N TYR A 4 -2.49 15.57 -53.13
CA TYR A 4 -3.43 16.68 -53.24
C TYR A 4 -3.02 17.64 -54.36
N GLU A 5 -1.73 17.95 -54.49
CA GLU A 5 -1.18 18.79 -55.54
C GLU A 5 -1.30 18.13 -56.94
N GLU A 6 -1.34 16.80 -56.99
CA GLU A 6 -1.57 15.98 -58.18
C GLU A 6 -3.06 15.76 -58.49
N GLY A 7 -3.98 16.23 -57.61
CA GLY A 7 -5.42 16.13 -57.81
C GLY A 7 -6.06 14.81 -57.41
N ASP A 8 -5.30 13.88 -56.87
CA ASP A 8 -5.76 12.56 -56.47
C ASP A 8 -6.53 12.47 -55.17
N LYS A 9 -6.40 13.51 -54.30
CA LYS A 9 -7.05 13.56 -52.98
C LYS A 9 -7.74 14.88 -52.76
N THR A 10 -8.83 14.88 -51.98
CA THR A 10 -9.60 16.07 -51.65
C THR A 10 -8.93 16.94 -50.54
N ALA A 11 -9.27 18.22 -50.46
CA ALA A 11 -8.82 19.10 -49.37
C ALA A 11 -9.25 18.55 -48.00
N VAL A 12 -10.37 17.84 -47.92
CA VAL A 12 -10.89 17.22 -46.69
C VAL A 12 -9.96 16.10 -46.22
N ASP A 13 -9.46 15.24 -47.08
CA ASP A 13 -8.51 14.17 -46.74
C ASP A 13 -7.23 14.76 -46.11
N THR A 14 -6.77 15.87 -46.62
CA THR A 14 -5.58 16.57 -46.06
C THR A 14 -5.82 17.11 -44.65
N LEU A 15 -7.02 17.66 -44.39
CA LEU A 15 -7.39 18.14 -43.06
C LEU A 15 -7.55 16.96 -42.05
N GLU A 16 -8.17 15.87 -42.47
CA GLU A 16 -8.30 14.66 -41.64
C GLU A 16 -6.94 14.11 -41.27
N TYR A 17 -6.02 14.02 -42.23
CA TYR A 17 -4.67 13.57 -41.97
C TYR A 17 -3.91 14.48 -40.99
N LYS A 18 -4.10 15.81 -41.11
CA LYS A 18 -3.49 16.76 -40.18
C LYS A 18 -4.03 16.57 -38.76
N LEU A 19 -5.35 16.45 -38.60
CA LEU A 19 -5.97 16.18 -37.28
C LEU A 19 -5.45 14.87 -36.68
N TYR A 20 -5.28 13.83 -37.50
CA TYR A 20 -4.73 12.58 -37.05
C TYR A 20 -3.28 12.72 -36.54
N LEU A 21 -2.41 13.42 -37.28
CA LEU A 21 -1.04 13.70 -36.86
C LEU A 21 -0.99 14.53 -35.57
N ASP A 22 -1.80 15.57 -35.46
CA ASP A 22 -1.85 16.42 -34.29
C ASP A 22 -2.31 15.62 -33.05
N SER A 23 -3.31 14.75 -33.21
CA SER A 23 -3.75 13.83 -32.16
C SER A 23 -2.63 12.87 -31.71
N ARG A 24 -1.91 12.26 -32.66
CA ARG A 24 -0.78 11.38 -32.35
C ARG A 24 0.35 12.11 -31.64
N THR A 25 0.62 13.35 -32.06
CA THR A 25 1.62 14.19 -31.40
C THR A 25 1.23 14.48 -29.95
N ALA A 26 -0.04 14.78 -29.70
CA ALA A 26 -0.56 14.97 -28.37
C ALA A 26 -0.46 13.71 -27.50
N ASP A 27 -0.81 12.54 -28.06
CA ASP A 27 -0.67 11.24 -27.38
C ASP A 27 0.78 10.94 -26.98
N ILE A 28 1.75 11.23 -27.88
CA ILE A 28 3.19 11.05 -27.60
C ILE A 28 3.64 12.00 -26.49
N LEU A 29 3.23 13.27 -26.52
CA LEU A 29 3.59 14.23 -25.48
C LEU A 29 3.04 13.81 -24.12
N LYS A 30 1.80 13.33 -24.10
CA LYS A 30 1.19 12.80 -22.88
C LYS A 30 1.94 11.57 -22.37
N ALA A 31 2.26 10.61 -23.24
CA ALA A 31 2.99 9.40 -22.85
C ALA A 31 4.39 9.72 -22.27
N LYS A 32 5.07 10.73 -22.84
CA LYS A 32 6.36 11.22 -22.30
C LYS A 32 6.20 11.83 -20.92
N GLN A 33 5.14 12.62 -20.72
CA GLN A 33 4.86 13.18 -19.40
C GLN A 33 4.52 12.11 -18.37
N ASP A 34 3.69 11.14 -18.74
CA ASP A 34 3.33 10.02 -17.86
C ASP A 34 4.57 9.19 -17.49
N TYR A 35 5.47 8.96 -18.44
CA TYR A 35 6.75 8.28 -18.20
C TYR A 35 7.61 9.08 -17.21
N TYR A 36 7.78 10.39 -17.41
CA TYR A 36 8.55 11.24 -16.52
C TYR A 36 7.98 11.21 -15.09
N ILE A 37 6.66 11.31 -14.93
CA ILE A 37 6.00 11.24 -13.61
C ILE A 37 6.29 9.89 -12.95
N ALA A 38 6.12 8.78 -13.67
CA ALA A 38 6.38 7.44 -13.14
C ALA A 38 7.85 7.25 -12.74
N THR A 39 8.80 7.83 -13.48
CA THR A 39 10.22 7.82 -13.13
C THR A 39 10.48 8.60 -11.84
N GLN A 40 9.85 9.78 -11.66
CA GLN A 40 9.99 10.54 -10.42
C GLN A 40 9.35 9.81 -9.22
N GLU A 41 8.20 9.16 -9.40
CA GLU A 41 7.58 8.34 -8.36
C GLU A 41 8.49 7.17 -7.94
N LEU A 42 9.19 6.55 -8.90
CA LEU A 42 10.15 5.49 -8.60
C LEU A 42 11.39 6.04 -7.88
N ASN A 43 11.93 7.19 -8.30
CA ASN A 43 13.07 7.83 -7.64
C ASN A 43 12.81 8.12 -6.16
N LEU A 44 11.55 8.42 -5.77
CA LEU A 44 11.19 8.61 -4.36
C LEU A 44 11.37 7.34 -3.51
N GLN A 45 11.42 6.17 -4.14
CA GLN A 45 11.57 4.87 -3.45
C GLN A 45 13.01 4.33 -3.50
N LEU A 46 13.89 4.95 -4.30
CA LEU A 46 15.26 4.49 -4.48
C LEU A 46 16.22 5.20 -3.53
N TRP A 47 16.85 4.42 -2.66
CA TRP A 47 17.80 4.92 -1.65
C TRP A 47 19.00 4.01 -1.60
N ASP A 48 20.22 4.60 -1.62
CA ASP A 48 21.47 3.90 -1.39
C ASP A 48 21.75 3.82 0.12
N ASP A 49 21.96 2.61 0.63
CA ASP A 49 22.17 2.32 2.07
C ASP A 49 21.14 3.02 3.01
N GLY A 50 19.95 3.35 2.49
CA GLY A 50 18.85 3.98 3.23
C GLY A 50 19.05 5.46 3.58
N VAL A 51 20.09 6.12 3.05
CA VAL A 51 20.44 7.50 3.44
C VAL A 51 20.52 8.45 2.24
N VAL A 52 21.00 8.00 1.08
CA VAL A 52 21.18 8.84 -0.11
C VAL A 52 20.12 8.51 -1.15
N PRO A 53 19.30 9.49 -1.59
CA PRO A 53 18.37 9.26 -2.68
C PRO A 53 19.11 8.97 -3.98
N LEU A 54 18.66 7.94 -4.70
CA LEU A 54 19.17 7.61 -6.02
C LEU A 54 18.22 8.19 -7.08
N GLU A 55 18.78 8.67 -8.17
CA GLU A 55 18.04 9.11 -9.34
C GLU A 55 18.36 8.17 -10.50
N LEU A 56 17.32 7.73 -11.21
CA LEU A 56 17.48 6.97 -12.43
C LEU A 56 18.01 7.87 -13.55
N GLU A 57 18.98 7.37 -14.30
CA GLU A 57 19.47 8.03 -15.49
C GLU A 57 18.40 8.03 -16.59
N ASP A 58 18.40 9.03 -17.47
CA ASP A 58 17.35 9.23 -18.50
C ASP A 58 17.28 8.11 -19.54
N ASP A 59 18.31 7.29 -19.67
CA ASP A 59 18.40 6.17 -20.61
C ASP A 59 18.01 4.81 -20.00
N VAL A 60 17.71 4.77 -18.70
CA VAL A 60 17.24 3.55 -18.04
C VAL A 60 15.83 3.24 -18.48
N LEU A 61 15.67 2.14 -19.18
CA LEU A 61 14.35 1.63 -19.57
C LEU A 61 13.92 0.51 -18.64
N PRO A 62 12.59 0.41 -18.34
CA PRO A 62 12.09 -0.72 -17.58
C PRO A 62 12.36 -2.03 -18.35
N GLU A 63 12.68 -3.06 -17.60
CA GLU A 63 12.80 -4.41 -18.16
C GLU A 63 11.49 -4.81 -18.87
N SER A 64 11.62 -5.57 -19.95
CA SER A 64 10.44 -6.10 -20.63
C SER A 64 9.62 -6.89 -19.63
N ILE A 65 8.33 -6.60 -19.54
CA ILE A 65 7.40 -7.22 -18.59
C ILE A 65 7.39 -8.73 -18.86
N ASN A 66 8.23 -9.46 -18.16
CA ASN A 66 8.18 -10.91 -18.11
C ASN A 66 7.16 -11.31 -17.03
N THR A 67 5.95 -11.68 -17.44
CA THR A 67 4.90 -12.14 -16.52
C THR A 67 5.30 -13.42 -15.77
N GLU A 68 6.36 -14.11 -16.19
CA GLU A 68 6.86 -15.32 -15.53
C GLU A 68 7.54 -15.04 -14.18
N LEU A 69 8.13 -13.85 -14.00
CA LEU A 69 8.74 -13.46 -12.71
C LEU A 69 7.73 -13.39 -11.55
N TRP A 70 6.44 -13.29 -11.86
CA TRP A 70 5.34 -13.19 -10.90
C TRP A 70 4.39 -14.38 -10.96
N ASN A 71 4.80 -15.45 -11.66
CA ASN A 71 4.06 -16.71 -11.76
C ASN A 71 4.27 -17.64 -10.54
N GLU A 72 4.70 -17.12 -9.42
CA GLU A 72 4.42 -17.84 -8.18
C GLU A 72 2.89 -17.96 -8.11
N ASP A 73 2.41 -19.17 -8.35
CA ASP A 73 1.02 -19.53 -8.15
C ASP A 73 0.72 -19.19 -6.68
N ILE A 74 0.17 -18.01 -6.48
CA ILE A 74 -0.42 -17.66 -5.20
C ILE A 74 -1.61 -18.63 -5.10
N ASP A 75 -1.38 -19.79 -4.49
CA ASP A 75 -2.46 -20.77 -4.23
C ASP A 75 -3.40 -20.20 -3.16
N LEU A 76 -4.25 -19.31 -3.64
CA LEU A 76 -5.26 -18.60 -2.86
C LEU A 76 -6.44 -19.51 -2.47
N ALA A 77 -6.47 -20.74 -3.00
CA ALA A 77 -7.42 -21.76 -2.60
C ALA A 77 -7.04 -22.40 -1.26
N SER A 78 -5.80 -22.24 -0.80
CA SER A 78 -5.38 -22.77 0.48
C SER A 78 -6.10 -22.04 1.64
N LEU A 79 -6.56 -22.79 2.62
CA LEU A 79 -7.16 -22.29 3.86
C LEU A 79 -6.17 -21.41 4.68
N GLU A 80 -4.88 -21.46 4.32
CA GLU A 80 -3.77 -20.73 4.95
C GLU A 80 -3.95 -19.21 4.93
N TYR A 81 -4.54 -18.62 3.88
CA TYR A 81 -4.73 -17.16 3.88
C TYR A 81 -5.62 -16.67 5.03
N ARG A 82 -6.55 -17.50 5.54
CA ARG A 82 -7.40 -17.15 6.67
C ARG A 82 -6.63 -17.06 7.99
N GLU A 83 -5.61 -17.88 8.13
CA GLU A 83 -4.70 -17.83 9.28
C GLU A 83 -3.69 -16.69 9.12
N THR A 84 -3.19 -16.46 7.92
CA THR A 84 -2.24 -15.39 7.60
C THR A 84 -2.85 -14.01 7.89
N VAL A 85 -4.14 -13.78 7.58
CA VAL A 85 -4.83 -12.52 7.90
C VAL A 85 -4.80 -12.20 9.40
N SER A 86 -4.82 -13.21 10.28
CA SER A 86 -4.73 -12.98 11.73
C SER A 86 -3.34 -12.54 12.19
N GLN A 87 -2.32 -12.73 11.35
CA GLN A 87 -0.92 -12.38 11.65
C GLN A 87 -0.48 -11.03 11.09
N VAL A 88 -1.36 -10.36 10.35
CA VAL A 88 -1.09 -9.03 9.78
C VAL A 88 -0.75 -8.04 10.89
N THR A 89 0.22 -7.16 10.62
CA THR A 89 0.72 -6.17 11.59
C THR A 89 -0.38 -5.34 12.25
N GLN A 90 -1.41 -4.96 11.50
CA GLN A 90 -2.55 -4.19 12.01
C GLN A 90 -3.31 -4.96 13.10
N VAL A 91 -3.48 -6.28 12.95
CA VAL A 91 -4.12 -7.12 13.98
C VAL A 91 -3.23 -7.22 15.21
N LYS A 92 -1.93 -7.43 15.02
CA LYS A 92 -0.95 -7.45 16.13
C LYS A 92 -0.89 -6.14 16.90
N GLN A 93 -1.07 -5.00 16.24
CA GLN A 93 -1.16 -3.70 16.90
C GLN A 93 -2.35 -3.63 17.87
N LEU A 94 -3.52 -4.15 17.47
CA LEU A 94 -4.68 -4.23 18.35
C LEU A 94 -4.48 -5.21 19.50
N ASP A 95 -3.75 -6.31 19.30
CA ASP A 95 -3.39 -7.24 20.38
C ASP A 95 -2.50 -6.54 21.43
N ILE A 96 -1.47 -5.81 20.98
CA ILE A 96 -0.59 -5.03 21.86
C ILE A 96 -1.39 -3.96 22.64
N GLU A 97 -2.35 -3.29 21.99
CA GLU A 97 -3.22 -2.33 22.65
C GLU A 97 -4.10 -3.00 23.71
N GLY A 98 -4.58 -4.22 23.43
CA GLY A 98 -5.30 -5.05 24.39
C GLY A 98 -4.46 -5.39 25.62
N ASP A 99 -3.20 -5.74 25.43
CA ASP A 99 -2.25 -6.00 26.52
C ASP A 99 -1.99 -4.74 27.35
N ARG A 100 -1.85 -3.58 26.70
CA ARG A 100 -1.71 -2.29 27.38
C ARG A 100 -2.91 -2.01 28.29
N LEU A 101 -4.12 -2.16 27.77
CA LEU A 101 -5.35 -1.98 28.56
C LEU A 101 -5.43 -2.95 29.74
N GLN A 102 -4.93 -4.17 29.59
CA GLN A 102 -4.86 -5.13 30.70
C GLN A 102 -3.86 -4.68 31.79
N LEU A 103 -2.71 -4.12 31.41
CA LEU A 103 -1.74 -3.55 32.34
C LEU A 103 -2.32 -2.35 33.10
N ASP A 104 -2.97 -1.44 32.38
CA ASP A 104 -3.64 -0.29 32.96
C ASP A 104 -4.72 -0.72 33.97
N LYS A 105 -5.52 -1.72 33.61
CA LYS A 105 -6.52 -2.30 34.52
C LYS A 105 -5.90 -2.87 35.79
N ARG A 106 -4.75 -3.54 35.69
CA ARG A 106 -4.02 -4.02 36.87
C ARG A 106 -3.52 -2.86 37.71
N LEU A 107 -2.93 -1.85 37.08
CA LEU A 107 -2.45 -0.65 37.78
C LEU A 107 -3.58 0.05 38.57
N PHE A 108 -4.73 0.28 37.92
CA PHE A 108 -5.86 0.90 38.62
C PHE A 108 -6.44 0.03 39.73
N LYS A 109 -6.41 -1.30 39.57
CA LYS A 109 -6.77 -2.21 40.68
C LYS A 109 -5.80 -2.13 41.87
N GLU A 110 -4.49 -2.02 41.60
CA GLU A 110 -3.49 -1.84 42.63
C GLU A 110 -3.68 -0.50 43.38
N ASN A 111 -4.02 0.57 42.66
CA ASN A 111 -4.31 1.89 43.25
C ASN A 111 -5.54 1.90 44.19
N LEU A 112 -6.35 0.84 44.20
CA LEU A 112 -7.44 0.68 45.16
C LEU A 112 -6.97 -0.01 46.46
N LYS A 113 -5.76 -0.56 46.50
CA LYS A 113 -5.21 -1.22 47.68
C LYS A 113 -4.60 -0.17 48.63
N PRO A 114 -4.49 -0.50 49.92
CA PRO A 114 -3.77 0.36 50.88
C PRO A 114 -2.28 0.40 50.55
N THR A 115 -1.69 1.57 50.69
CA THR A 115 -0.24 1.77 50.59
C THR A 115 0.37 1.93 51.98
N ILE A 116 1.50 1.27 52.19
CA ILE A 116 2.29 1.37 53.43
C ILE A 116 3.64 1.97 53.10
N ASP A 117 3.88 3.17 53.60
CA ASP A 117 5.15 3.85 53.47
C ASP A 117 5.98 3.66 54.73
N VAL A 118 7.16 3.11 54.60
CA VAL A 118 8.14 2.99 55.67
C VAL A 118 9.30 3.92 55.38
N LYS A 119 9.54 4.88 56.26
CA LYS A 119 10.63 5.83 56.12
C LYS A 119 11.66 5.57 57.20
N PHE A 120 12.88 5.30 56.82
CA PHE A 120 14.02 5.19 57.69
C PHE A 120 15.02 6.31 57.36
N ASN A 121 15.26 7.22 58.30
CA ASN A 121 16.20 8.33 58.16
C ASN A 121 17.30 8.17 59.18
N PRO A 122 18.50 7.72 58.79
CA PRO A 122 19.65 7.75 59.69
C PRO A 122 20.08 9.21 59.93
N LEU A 123 20.32 9.59 61.18
CA LEU A 123 20.81 10.92 61.51
C LEU A 123 22.34 10.90 61.48
N LEU A 124 22.92 11.90 60.84
CA LEU A 124 24.37 12.08 60.79
C LEU A 124 24.78 12.99 61.97
N ARG A 125 25.64 12.49 62.86
CA ARG A 125 26.32 13.33 63.83
C ARG A 125 27.65 13.80 63.28
N ILE A 126 27.88 15.11 63.30
CA ILE A 126 29.20 15.68 63.06
C ILE A 126 29.93 15.58 64.37
N ASN A 127 30.95 14.75 64.45
CA ASN A 127 31.79 14.67 65.62
C ASN A 127 32.88 15.73 65.56
N ASP A 128 32.98 16.61 66.53
CA ASP A 128 33.87 17.80 66.55
C ASP A 128 35.37 17.42 66.47
N ASN A 129 35.75 16.17 66.76
CA ASN A 129 37.13 15.70 66.72
C ASN A 129 37.61 15.01 65.46
N ASN A 130 36.73 14.66 64.51
CA ASN A 130 37.09 14.08 63.26
C ASN A 130 36.17 14.60 62.15
N ARG A 131 36.73 15.27 61.18
CA ARG A 131 36.02 15.79 60.00
C ARG A 131 35.37 14.74 59.09
N PHE A 132 35.13 13.55 59.56
CA PHE A 132 34.48 12.49 58.84
C PHE A 132 33.06 12.30 59.32
N LEU A 133 32.10 12.33 58.39
CA LEU A 133 30.71 11.97 58.61
C LEU A 133 30.63 10.47 58.95
N ALA A 134 30.37 10.17 60.23
CA ALA A 134 30.14 8.81 60.68
C ALA A 134 28.64 8.56 60.81
N TYR A 135 28.17 7.48 60.16
CA TYR A 135 26.81 6.98 60.42
C TYR A 135 26.85 6.26 61.78
N THR A 136 26.08 6.76 62.75
CA THR A 136 25.86 6.05 63.99
C THR A 136 24.54 5.31 63.92
N THR A 137 24.50 4.06 64.31
CA THR A 137 23.27 3.23 64.34
C THR A 137 22.33 3.64 65.50
N ASP A 138 22.76 4.53 66.34
CA ASP A 138 22.07 4.90 67.59
C ASP A 138 21.05 6.05 67.38
N ASP A 139 21.21 6.85 66.34
CA ASP A 139 20.34 7.97 66.04
C ASP A 139 19.62 7.75 64.68
N PHE A 140 18.38 7.38 64.69
CA PHE A 140 17.54 7.21 63.51
C PHE A 140 16.12 7.68 63.76
N LYS A 141 15.41 8.05 62.68
CA LYS A 141 13.95 8.25 62.69
C LYS A 141 13.31 7.15 61.85
N LEU A 142 12.47 6.33 62.47
CA LEU A 142 11.60 5.38 61.83
C LEU A 142 10.19 5.94 61.78
N GLY A 143 9.59 6.01 60.62
CA GLY A 143 8.19 6.41 60.42
C GLY A 143 7.47 5.37 59.57
N ALA A 144 6.25 5.06 59.94
CA ALA A 144 5.36 4.24 59.11
C ALA A 144 4.04 5.01 58.92
N ALA A 145 3.59 5.07 57.65
CA ALA A 145 2.31 5.67 57.27
C ALA A 145 1.49 4.67 56.48
N LEU A 146 0.21 4.51 56.84
CA LEU A 146 -0.75 3.71 56.12
C LEU A 146 -1.76 4.64 55.47
N TYR A 147 -1.88 4.55 54.15
CA TYR A 147 -2.88 5.28 53.38
C TYR A 147 -3.85 4.30 52.75
N TYR A 148 -5.16 4.48 52.99
CA TYR A 148 -6.23 3.68 52.40
C TYR A 148 -7.29 4.55 51.74
N PRO A 149 -7.51 4.45 50.39
CA PRO A 149 -8.49 5.26 49.68
C PRO A 149 -9.92 4.74 49.88
N ILE A 150 -10.66 5.28 50.87
CA ILE A 150 -12.01 4.81 51.25
C ILE A 150 -13.06 5.09 50.16
N LEU A 151 -12.98 6.21 49.43
CA LEU A 151 -13.94 6.65 48.43
C LEU A 151 -13.27 6.97 47.11
N ASN A 152 -12.64 5.97 46.50
CA ASN A 152 -11.93 6.19 45.23
C ASN A 152 -12.88 6.08 44.03
N ARG A 153 -13.81 7.06 43.90
CA ARG A 153 -14.78 7.12 42.78
C ARG A 153 -14.12 7.29 41.43
N LYS A 154 -13.00 8.05 41.39
CA LYS A 154 -12.23 8.28 40.16
C LYS A 154 -11.68 6.97 39.64
N THR A 155 -10.90 6.23 40.40
CA THR A 155 -10.30 4.95 39.97
C THR A 155 -11.36 3.89 39.63
N LYS A 156 -12.49 3.88 40.34
CA LYS A 156 -13.62 3.00 39.99
C LYS A 156 -14.24 3.39 38.66
N GLY A 157 -14.32 4.67 38.32
CA GLY A 157 -14.77 5.18 37.03
C GLY A 157 -13.80 4.79 35.89
N GLU A 158 -12.50 4.96 36.12
CA GLU A 158 -11.43 4.59 35.19
C GLU A 158 -11.45 3.07 34.89
N LEU A 159 -11.64 2.24 35.92
CA LEU A 159 -11.79 0.78 35.67
C LEU A 159 -12.99 0.44 34.80
N LYS A 160 -14.13 1.11 35.00
CA LYS A 160 -15.28 0.90 34.11
C LYS A 160 -15.02 1.39 32.69
N LEU A 161 -14.29 2.50 32.54
CA LEU A 161 -13.91 3.01 31.23
C LEU A 161 -13.03 2.00 30.51
N ILE A 162 -12.01 1.46 31.17
CA ILE A 162 -11.15 0.41 30.60
C ILE A 162 -11.96 -0.83 30.20
N ASP A 163 -12.94 -1.24 30.99
CA ASP A 163 -13.80 -2.38 30.63
C ASP A 163 -14.56 -2.12 29.31
N ILE A 164 -15.03 -0.89 29.09
CA ILE A 164 -15.70 -0.47 27.86
C ILE A 164 -14.69 -0.43 26.70
N GLU A 165 -13.51 0.16 26.91
CA GLU A 165 -12.44 0.23 25.92
C GLU A 165 -11.98 -1.17 25.47
N GLN A 166 -11.88 -2.13 26.39
CA GLN A 166 -11.60 -3.53 26.05
C GLN A 166 -12.68 -4.16 25.18
N GLN A 167 -13.95 -3.86 25.44
CA GLN A 167 -15.06 -4.33 24.61
C GLN A 167 -15.03 -3.69 23.21
N GLN A 168 -14.75 -2.40 23.12
CA GLN A 168 -14.61 -1.67 21.86
C GLN A 168 -13.46 -2.26 21.04
N LEU A 169 -12.30 -2.47 21.66
CA LEU A 169 -11.13 -3.05 20.99
C LEU A 169 -11.42 -4.46 20.44
N GLN A 170 -12.15 -5.29 21.18
CA GLN A 170 -12.56 -6.63 20.72
C GLN A 170 -13.49 -6.56 19.50
N LEU A 171 -14.39 -5.58 19.45
CA LEU A 171 -15.24 -5.34 18.28
C LEU A 171 -14.46 -4.83 17.10
N GLU A 172 -13.55 -3.89 17.33
CA GLU A 172 -12.65 -3.34 16.31
C GLU A 172 -11.79 -4.44 15.68
N GLN A 173 -11.20 -5.31 16.50
CA GLN A 173 -10.43 -6.45 16.02
C GLN A 173 -11.27 -7.41 15.15
N LYS A 174 -12.50 -7.70 15.57
CA LYS A 174 -13.40 -8.54 14.76
C LYS A 174 -13.76 -7.89 13.44
N ASN A 175 -14.05 -6.59 13.43
CA ASN A 175 -14.36 -5.84 12.22
C ASN A 175 -13.15 -5.81 11.29
N LEU A 176 -11.96 -5.48 11.81
CA LEU A 176 -10.73 -5.48 11.01
C LEU A 176 -10.45 -6.84 10.36
N LEU A 177 -10.59 -7.93 11.12
CA LEU A 177 -10.44 -9.28 10.56
C LEU A 177 -11.45 -9.60 9.46
N GLN A 178 -12.69 -9.15 9.63
CA GLN A 178 -13.72 -9.32 8.61
C GLN A 178 -13.42 -8.48 7.37
N ASP A 179 -13.04 -7.23 7.54
CA ASP A 179 -12.69 -6.32 6.45
C ASP A 179 -11.49 -6.84 5.65
N LEU A 180 -10.43 -7.28 6.33
CA LEU A 180 -9.26 -7.89 5.68
C LEU A 180 -9.63 -9.16 4.88
N ARG A 181 -10.50 -10.01 5.42
CA ARG A 181 -10.96 -11.22 4.70
C ARG A 181 -11.73 -10.87 3.43
N LEU A 182 -12.65 -9.89 3.53
CA LEU A 182 -13.41 -9.42 2.37
C LEU A 182 -12.52 -8.76 1.34
N TYR A 183 -11.54 -7.98 1.79
CA TYR A 183 -10.58 -7.31 0.94
C TYR A 183 -9.71 -8.30 0.16
N VAL A 184 -9.13 -9.29 0.85
CA VAL A 184 -8.34 -10.36 0.20
C VAL A 184 -9.19 -11.15 -0.80
N ALA A 185 -10.44 -11.48 -0.45
CA ALA A 185 -11.35 -12.15 -1.37
C ALA A 185 -11.67 -11.28 -2.61
N ALA A 186 -11.81 -9.98 -2.44
CA ALA A 186 -12.02 -9.04 -3.54
C ALA A 186 -10.79 -8.95 -4.46
N LEU A 187 -9.58 -8.86 -3.90
CA LEU A 187 -8.33 -8.87 -4.65
C LEU A 187 -8.19 -10.15 -5.49
N TYR A 188 -8.53 -11.29 -4.92
CA TYR A 188 -8.51 -12.57 -5.63
C TYR A 188 -9.48 -12.60 -6.81
N ASN A 189 -10.74 -12.24 -6.58
CA ASN A 189 -11.73 -12.19 -7.66
C ASN A 189 -11.34 -11.21 -8.75
N ASN A 190 -10.76 -10.06 -8.37
CA ASN A 190 -10.24 -9.09 -9.33
C ASN A 190 -9.09 -9.66 -10.15
N LEU A 191 -8.15 -10.38 -9.53
CA LEU A 191 -7.04 -11.02 -10.23
C LEU A 191 -7.54 -12.01 -11.29
N ASN A 192 -8.49 -12.88 -10.94
CA ASN A 192 -9.08 -13.83 -11.88
C ASN A 192 -9.73 -13.12 -13.08
N SER A 193 -10.51 -12.06 -12.79
CA SER A 193 -11.14 -11.25 -13.84
C SER A 193 -10.12 -10.55 -14.74
N LEU A 194 -9.02 -10.04 -14.16
CA LEU A 194 -7.95 -9.38 -14.91
C LEU A 194 -7.19 -10.37 -15.81
N GLU A 195 -6.97 -11.62 -15.37
CA GLU A 195 -6.33 -12.65 -16.20
C GLU A 195 -7.23 -13.04 -17.39
N GLU A 196 -8.53 -13.13 -17.20
CA GLU A 196 -9.46 -13.32 -18.32
C GLU A 196 -9.44 -12.11 -19.28
N GLN A 197 -9.44 -10.89 -18.76
CA GLN A 197 -9.34 -9.67 -19.55
C GLN A 197 -8.01 -9.59 -20.33
N ARG A 198 -6.90 -10.03 -19.73
CA ARG A 198 -5.59 -10.11 -20.39
C ARG A 198 -5.64 -11.04 -21.60
N SER A 199 -6.23 -12.22 -21.43
CA SER A 199 -6.39 -13.19 -22.51
C SER A 199 -7.21 -12.62 -23.67
N LEU A 200 -8.36 -11.98 -23.35
CA LEU A 200 -9.21 -11.32 -24.34
C LEU A 200 -8.49 -10.15 -25.03
N ALA A 201 -7.74 -9.34 -24.29
CA ALA A 201 -7.00 -8.21 -24.84
C ALA A 201 -5.90 -8.67 -25.79
N ALA A 202 -5.19 -9.76 -25.47
CA ALA A 202 -4.20 -10.37 -26.35
C ALA A 202 -4.83 -10.91 -27.66
N GLN A 203 -5.98 -11.58 -27.55
CA GLN A 203 -6.71 -12.06 -28.71
C GLN A 203 -7.19 -10.91 -29.61
N ASN A 204 -7.73 -9.85 -29.00
CA ASN A 204 -8.20 -8.67 -29.73
C ASN A 204 -7.07 -7.90 -30.40
N GLU A 205 -5.88 -7.82 -29.79
CA GLU A 205 -4.68 -7.23 -30.40
C GLU A 205 -4.31 -7.97 -31.69
N ILE A 206 -4.27 -9.32 -31.66
CA ILE A 206 -3.97 -10.16 -32.85
C ILE A 206 -5.01 -9.89 -33.94
N THR A 207 -6.29 -9.90 -33.59
CA THR A 207 -7.39 -9.67 -34.55
C THR A 207 -7.32 -8.25 -35.13
N ALA A 208 -7.04 -7.24 -34.32
CA ALA A 208 -6.91 -5.86 -34.79
C ALA A 208 -5.71 -5.67 -35.72
N ARG A 209 -4.60 -6.38 -35.49
CA ARG A 209 -3.43 -6.38 -36.37
C ARG A 209 -3.80 -6.99 -37.74
N GLN A 210 -4.46 -8.14 -37.75
CA GLN A 210 -4.91 -8.80 -39.00
C GLN A 210 -5.88 -7.90 -39.78
N LEU A 211 -6.80 -7.21 -39.08
CA LEU A 211 -7.71 -6.26 -39.75
C LEU A 211 -6.97 -5.07 -40.35
N LEU A 212 -5.95 -4.55 -39.67
CA LEU A 212 -5.12 -3.46 -40.19
C LEU A 212 -4.35 -3.93 -41.46
N GLU A 213 -3.74 -5.11 -41.42
CA GLU A 213 -3.01 -5.68 -42.56
C GLU A 213 -3.95 -5.89 -43.79
N ALA A 214 -5.15 -6.42 -43.56
CA ALA A 214 -6.15 -6.58 -44.60
C ALA A 214 -6.63 -5.21 -45.16
N GLU A 215 -6.81 -4.23 -44.34
CA GLU A 215 -7.21 -2.88 -44.78
C GLU A 215 -6.08 -2.18 -45.56
N TYR A 216 -4.83 -2.39 -45.13
CA TYR A 216 -3.66 -1.87 -45.86
C TYR A 216 -3.60 -2.41 -47.33
N ILE A 217 -3.82 -3.71 -47.51
CA ILE A 217 -3.88 -4.33 -48.85
C ILE A 217 -5.00 -3.71 -49.69
N LYS A 218 -6.21 -3.54 -49.11
CA LYS A 218 -7.32 -2.89 -49.81
C LYS A 218 -7.02 -1.45 -50.19
N PHE A 219 -6.33 -0.74 -49.32
CA PHE A 219 -5.94 0.65 -49.57
C PHE A 219 -4.94 0.76 -50.72
N GLU A 220 -3.96 -0.18 -50.83
CA GLU A 220 -2.98 -0.21 -51.94
C GLU A 220 -3.63 -0.46 -53.29
N ILE A 221 -4.70 -1.28 -53.36
CA ILE A 221 -5.42 -1.54 -54.60
C ILE A 221 -6.56 -0.54 -54.87
N GLY A 222 -6.70 0.49 -54.03
CA GLY A 222 -7.69 1.55 -54.19
C GLY A 222 -9.11 1.19 -53.73
N GLU A 223 -9.32 0.05 -53.04
CA GLU A 223 -10.61 -0.43 -52.55
C GLU A 223 -10.92 0.07 -51.12
N SER A 224 -10.04 0.89 -50.52
CA SER A 224 -10.24 1.45 -49.20
C SER A 224 -9.86 2.93 -49.15
N SER A 225 -10.24 3.61 -48.06
CA SER A 225 -9.93 5.01 -47.82
C SER A 225 -8.86 5.16 -46.71
N LEU A 226 -8.15 6.28 -46.75
CA LEU A 226 -7.22 6.65 -45.68
C LEU A 226 -7.90 6.76 -44.29
N PHE A 227 -9.16 7.18 -44.27
CA PHE A 227 -9.96 7.20 -43.05
C PHE A 227 -10.12 5.82 -42.40
N LEU A 228 -10.47 4.80 -43.22
CA LEU A 228 -10.61 3.43 -42.70
C LEU A 228 -9.28 2.85 -42.25
N LEU A 229 -8.21 3.09 -43.00
CA LEU A 229 -6.86 2.68 -42.61
C LEU A 229 -6.45 3.27 -41.27
N ASN A 230 -6.62 4.59 -41.07
CA ASN A 230 -6.35 5.28 -39.83
C ASN A 230 -7.21 4.74 -38.68
N ALA A 231 -8.50 4.46 -38.93
CA ALA A 231 -9.39 3.89 -37.91
C ALA A 231 -8.91 2.48 -37.46
N ARG A 232 -8.43 1.64 -38.40
CA ARG A 232 -7.86 0.32 -38.07
C ARG A 232 -6.57 0.46 -37.26
N GLU A 233 -5.69 1.36 -37.65
CA GLU A 233 -4.45 1.63 -36.92
C GLU A 233 -4.73 2.12 -35.49
N GLN A 234 -5.69 3.02 -35.33
CA GLN A 234 -6.10 3.50 -34.01
C GLN A 234 -6.70 2.38 -33.15
N ALA A 235 -7.52 1.52 -33.75
CA ALA A 235 -8.08 0.36 -33.06
C ALA A 235 -6.97 -0.60 -32.59
N LYS A 236 -6.00 -0.93 -33.46
CA LYS A 236 -4.84 -1.77 -33.11
C LYS A 236 -4.08 -1.18 -31.92
N LEU A 237 -3.71 0.10 -31.98
CA LEU A 237 -3.00 0.77 -30.89
C LEU A 237 -3.82 0.77 -29.60
N GLY A 238 -5.13 0.98 -29.68
CA GLY A 238 -6.04 0.92 -28.55
C GLY A 238 -6.02 -0.44 -27.83
N TYR A 239 -6.00 -1.53 -28.59
CA TYR A 239 -5.90 -2.89 -28.02
C TYR A 239 -4.51 -3.20 -27.45
N GLU A 240 -3.43 -2.74 -28.07
CA GLU A 240 -2.06 -2.84 -27.53
C GLU A 240 -1.96 -2.12 -26.17
N LEU A 241 -2.45 -0.89 -26.10
CA LEU A 241 -2.47 -0.12 -24.84
C LEU A 241 -3.37 -0.77 -23.78
N LYS A 242 -4.52 -1.32 -24.19
CA LYS A 242 -5.41 -2.02 -23.26
C LYS A 242 -4.72 -3.25 -22.67
N LYS A 243 -4.03 -4.05 -23.48
CA LYS A 243 -3.24 -5.20 -23.01
C LYS A 243 -2.20 -4.79 -21.97
N LEU A 244 -1.40 -3.74 -22.26
CA LEU A 244 -0.39 -3.23 -21.32
C LEU A 244 -1.00 -2.72 -20.01
N LYS A 245 -2.12 -2.01 -20.08
CA LYS A 245 -2.86 -1.56 -18.89
C LYS A 245 -3.34 -2.73 -18.04
N THR A 246 -3.91 -3.75 -18.66
CA THR A 246 -4.37 -4.94 -17.95
C THR A 246 -3.20 -5.66 -17.25
N ILE A 247 -2.04 -5.79 -17.92
CA ILE A 247 -0.83 -6.37 -17.32
C ILE A 247 -0.39 -5.52 -16.11
N LYS A 248 -0.36 -4.20 -16.24
CA LYS A 248 -0.04 -3.31 -15.12
C LYS A 248 -0.99 -3.54 -13.94
N GLU A 249 -2.30 -3.63 -14.19
CA GLU A 249 -3.30 -3.86 -13.15
C GLU A 249 -3.15 -5.21 -12.47
N ILE A 250 -2.76 -6.27 -13.20
CA ILE A 250 -2.43 -7.58 -12.63
C ILE A 250 -1.23 -7.47 -11.68
N LEU A 251 -0.15 -6.83 -12.11
CA LEU A 251 1.05 -6.66 -11.28
C LEU A 251 0.74 -5.84 -10.02
N TYR A 252 -0.04 -4.79 -10.17
CA TYR A 252 -0.48 -3.96 -9.03
C TYR A 252 -1.32 -4.77 -8.03
N ASN A 253 -2.29 -5.54 -8.53
CA ASN A 253 -3.15 -6.37 -7.70
C ASN A 253 -2.35 -7.46 -6.97
N LYS A 254 -1.38 -8.09 -7.65
CA LYS A 254 -0.48 -9.08 -7.02
C LYS A 254 0.39 -8.43 -5.93
N ALA A 255 0.99 -7.28 -6.21
CA ALA A 255 1.79 -6.56 -5.22
C ALA A 255 0.97 -6.15 -3.99
N GLU A 256 -0.24 -5.67 -4.20
CA GLU A 256 -1.17 -5.30 -3.13
C GLU A 256 -1.61 -6.51 -2.30
N PHE A 257 -1.84 -7.64 -2.96
CA PHE A 257 -2.15 -8.90 -2.30
C PHE A 257 -0.99 -9.35 -1.39
N MET A 258 0.25 -9.34 -1.90
CA MET A 258 1.46 -9.68 -1.12
C MET A 258 1.65 -8.71 0.05
N PHE A 259 1.44 -7.41 -0.18
CA PHE A 259 1.52 -6.40 0.86
C PHE A 259 0.51 -6.63 1.99
N VAL A 260 -0.75 -6.91 1.66
CA VAL A 260 -1.81 -7.14 2.66
C VAL A 260 -1.53 -8.39 3.47
N LEU A 261 -1.05 -9.46 2.85
CA LEU A 261 -0.69 -10.69 3.55
C LEU A 261 0.69 -10.64 4.18
N GLN A 262 1.50 -9.60 3.89
CA GLN A 262 2.90 -9.47 4.34
C GLN A 262 3.75 -10.70 4.01
N THR A 263 3.45 -11.34 2.91
CA THR A 263 4.25 -12.40 2.32
C THR A 263 5.30 -11.74 1.42
N TYR A 264 6.54 -11.64 1.93
CA TYR A 264 7.70 -11.18 1.18
C TYR A 264 8.60 -12.34 0.83
#